data_827a731ad37459574555a1b393b69793
#
_entry.id   827a731ad37459574555a1b393b69793
#
_cell.length_a   1.000
_cell.length_b   1.000
_cell.length_c   1.000
_cell.angle_alpha   90.00
_cell.angle_beta   90.00
_cell.angle_gamma   90.00
#
_symmetry.space_group_name_H-M   'P 1'
#
loop_
_entity.id
_entity.type
_entity.pdbx_description
1 polymer ?
#
loop_
_entity_poly.entity_id
_entity_poly.type
_entity_poly.pdbx_seq_one_letter_code
_entity_poly.pdbx_strand_id
1 'polypeptide(L)'
;MKRTIEFTKMHGAGNDYIYVNTLAYPLKHPEKLSVTWSDRHKGIGGDGLVLIGASDVADFSMRIFNNDGSEARMCGNASRCIGKYLHDNGLTDSLDIRLATLSGIKVLHLSLGADGLVEQVTVDMGEPQLAVPSQLASPDGSMREGVVASTDGKRYVGTFVSMGNPHFVIFTDDVENIDLEKVGPTLEFASLFPERCNIEFAEVKPDGGIRMRVWERGSGITLACGTGACATAVAASLTGRRPRKSVVAMDGGELTIEWREEDGHVYMTGPATKVFDGRITIEE
;
A
#
# COMPACT_ATOMS: atom_id res chain seq x y z
N MET A 1 -29.15 13.11 16.03
CA MET A 1 -28.69 13.03 17.45
C MET A 1 -27.21 13.28 17.45
N LYS A 2 -26.64 14.10 18.38
CA LYS A 2 -25.19 14.32 18.45
C LYS A 2 -24.53 13.14 19.12
N ARG A 3 -23.45 12.65 18.51
CA ARG A 3 -22.66 11.53 19.01
C ARG A 3 -21.17 11.81 18.84
N THR A 4 -20.37 11.50 19.86
CA THR A 4 -18.91 11.66 19.82
C THR A 4 -18.27 10.33 19.45
N ILE A 5 -17.39 10.38 18.46
CA ILE A 5 -16.61 9.26 17.95
C ILE A 5 -15.15 9.47 18.34
N GLU A 6 -14.53 8.46 18.91
CA GLU A 6 -13.07 8.43 19.12
C GLU A 6 -12.39 7.87 17.87
N PHE A 7 -11.27 8.45 17.51
CA PHE A 7 -10.44 8.01 16.40
C PHE A 7 -8.97 8.09 16.75
N THR A 8 -8.15 7.33 16.04
CA THR A 8 -6.70 7.42 16.09
C THR A 8 -6.16 7.82 14.72
N LYS A 9 -5.27 8.81 14.67
CA LYS A 9 -4.52 9.16 13.48
C LYS A 9 -3.24 8.35 13.45
N MET A 10 -3.02 7.61 12.35
CA MET A 10 -1.81 6.79 12.16
C MET A 10 -1.33 6.88 10.72
N HIS A 11 -0.06 6.55 10.51
CA HIS A 11 0.51 6.38 9.17
C HIS A 11 1.44 5.16 9.08
N GLY A 12 1.52 4.57 7.88
CA GLY A 12 2.52 3.62 7.49
C GLY A 12 3.33 4.19 6.33
N ALA A 13 4.60 4.50 6.57
CA ALA A 13 5.48 5.12 5.57
C ALA A 13 4.87 6.40 4.94
N GLY A 14 4.33 7.31 5.76
CA GLY A 14 3.76 8.59 5.31
C GLY A 14 2.33 8.53 4.77
N ASN A 15 1.81 7.37 4.41
CA ASN A 15 0.42 7.19 4.01
C ASN A 15 -0.48 7.21 5.24
N ASP A 16 -1.24 8.29 5.45
CA ASP A 16 -1.87 8.66 6.71
C ASP A 16 -3.40 8.55 6.68
N TYR A 17 -3.95 7.77 7.59
CA TYR A 17 -5.39 7.54 7.70
C TYR A 17 -5.95 7.87 9.08
N ILE A 18 -7.28 8.03 9.12
CA ILE A 18 -8.10 8.14 10.31
C ILE A 18 -8.65 6.76 10.63
N TYR A 19 -8.32 6.20 11.80
CA TYR A 19 -8.73 4.85 12.20
C TYR A 19 -9.87 4.93 13.22
N VAL A 20 -10.94 4.18 12.98
CA VAL A 20 -12.08 4.07 13.89
C VAL A 20 -12.32 2.60 14.22
N ASN A 21 -12.36 2.29 15.50
CA ASN A 21 -12.81 1.01 16.01
C ASN A 21 -14.33 0.94 15.98
N THR A 22 -14.90 0.29 14.98
CA THR A 22 -16.36 0.19 14.79
C THR A 22 -17.04 -0.82 15.71
N LEU A 23 -16.26 -1.60 16.48
CA LEU A 23 -16.81 -2.40 17.58
C LEU A 23 -17.36 -1.50 18.70
N ALA A 24 -16.66 -0.38 18.95
CA ALA A 24 -17.08 0.61 19.93
C ALA A 24 -17.90 1.75 19.30
N TYR A 25 -17.55 2.16 18.10
CA TYR A 25 -18.10 3.33 17.40
C TYR A 25 -18.60 2.96 16.00
N PRO A 26 -19.72 2.21 15.85
CA PRO A 26 -20.27 1.89 14.53
C PRO A 26 -20.64 3.18 13.78
N LEU A 27 -20.26 3.25 12.50
CA LEU A 27 -20.48 4.42 11.63
C LEU A 27 -21.48 4.10 10.53
N LYS A 28 -22.38 5.06 10.25
CA LYS A 28 -23.23 5.08 9.07
C LYS A 28 -22.60 5.94 7.99
N HIS A 29 -22.73 5.53 6.73
CA HIS A 29 -22.23 6.28 5.58
C HIS A 29 -20.74 6.66 5.67
N PRO A 30 -19.84 5.67 5.93
CA PRO A 30 -18.42 5.94 6.10
C PRO A 30 -17.79 6.57 4.86
N GLU A 31 -18.34 6.31 3.66
CA GLU A 31 -17.92 6.92 2.39
C GLU A 31 -18.05 8.46 2.42
N LYS A 32 -19.11 8.99 3.04
CA LYS A 32 -19.33 10.44 3.19
C LYS A 32 -18.46 11.02 4.29
N LEU A 33 -18.32 10.27 5.39
CA LEU A 33 -17.46 10.69 6.50
C LEU A 33 -16.00 10.75 6.06
N SER A 34 -15.54 9.82 5.22
CA SER A 34 -14.20 9.85 4.68
C SER A 34 -13.92 11.15 3.93
N VAL A 35 -14.81 11.58 3.05
CA VAL A 35 -14.66 12.85 2.30
C VAL A 35 -14.50 14.04 3.24
N THR A 36 -15.37 14.15 4.24
CA THR A 36 -15.38 15.32 5.13
C THR A 36 -14.26 15.30 6.15
N TRP A 37 -13.93 14.12 6.70
CA TRP A 37 -12.90 14.00 7.73
C TRP A 37 -11.49 14.07 7.15
N SER A 38 -11.30 13.62 5.91
CA SER A 38 -9.98 13.62 5.25
C SER A 38 -9.57 15.00 4.74
N ASP A 39 -10.47 15.97 4.66
CA ASP A 39 -10.11 17.35 4.29
C ASP A 39 -9.06 17.89 5.28
N ARG A 40 -7.87 18.26 4.75
CA ARG A 40 -6.73 18.70 5.57
C ARG A 40 -6.89 20.12 6.14
N HIS A 41 -7.89 20.87 5.70
CA HIS A 41 -8.16 22.24 6.12
C HIS A 41 -9.42 22.39 6.96
N LYS A 42 -10.41 21.52 6.77
CA LYS A 42 -11.74 21.63 7.40
C LYS A 42 -12.14 20.39 8.19
N GLY A 43 -11.40 19.29 8.04
CA GLY A 43 -11.60 18.02 8.71
C GLY A 43 -10.46 17.68 9.66
N ILE A 44 -10.24 16.38 9.88
CA ILE A 44 -9.11 15.83 10.63
C ILE A 44 -7.85 15.86 9.76
N GLY A 45 -8.04 15.67 8.46
CA GLY A 45 -6.98 15.59 7.46
C GLY A 45 -6.37 14.18 7.34
N GLY A 46 -6.26 13.67 6.12
CA GLY A 46 -5.67 12.37 5.84
C GLY A 46 -5.94 11.89 4.42
N ASP A 47 -5.40 10.72 4.11
CA ASP A 47 -5.61 10.05 2.82
C ASP A 47 -6.96 9.30 2.78
N GLY A 48 -7.61 9.14 3.95
CA GLY A 48 -8.90 8.49 4.06
C GLY A 48 -9.27 8.03 5.46
N LEU A 49 -10.29 7.17 5.51
CA LEU A 49 -10.88 6.61 6.72
C LEU A 49 -10.74 5.07 6.71
N VAL A 50 -10.21 4.51 7.78
CA VAL A 50 -10.08 3.07 8.00
C VAL A 50 -11.00 2.64 9.14
N LEU A 51 -11.83 1.64 8.88
CA LEU A 51 -12.71 1.03 9.87
C LEU A 51 -12.15 -0.33 10.29
N ILE A 52 -12.00 -0.51 11.59
CA ILE A 52 -11.61 -1.78 12.22
C ILE A 52 -12.89 -2.39 12.81
N GLY A 53 -13.25 -3.59 12.39
CA GLY A 53 -14.51 -4.22 12.77
C GLY A 53 -14.38 -5.70 13.11
N ALA A 54 -15.51 -6.31 13.49
CA ALA A 54 -15.64 -7.75 13.64
C ALA A 54 -15.56 -8.47 12.27
N SER A 55 -15.24 -9.74 12.32
CA SER A 55 -15.28 -10.63 11.17
C SER A 55 -15.81 -12.00 11.57
N ASP A 56 -16.59 -12.63 10.69
CA ASP A 56 -17.07 -14.01 10.88
C ASP A 56 -16.06 -15.05 10.34
N VAL A 57 -15.01 -14.59 9.61
CA VAL A 57 -14.07 -15.48 8.89
C VAL A 57 -12.60 -15.23 9.26
N ALA A 58 -12.33 -14.20 10.05
CA ALA A 58 -11.00 -13.78 10.49
C ALA A 58 -11.09 -13.18 11.91
N ASP A 59 -9.96 -12.78 12.50
CA ASP A 59 -9.95 -12.21 13.85
C ASP A 59 -10.57 -10.81 13.85
N PHE A 60 -10.28 -10.02 12.82
CA PHE A 60 -10.82 -8.67 12.61
C PHE A 60 -11.09 -8.42 11.13
N SER A 61 -11.79 -7.34 10.84
CA SER A 61 -12.04 -6.86 9.48
C SER A 61 -11.51 -5.45 9.27
N MET A 62 -11.14 -5.15 8.03
CA MET A 62 -10.79 -3.83 7.55
C MET A 62 -11.74 -3.39 6.44
N ARG A 63 -12.26 -2.17 6.55
CA ARG A 63 -12.79 -1.41 5.43
C ARG A 63 -12.01 -0.11 5.32
N ILE A 64 -11.71 0.32 4.10
CA ILE A 64 -10.92 1.51 3.85
C ILE A 64 -11.58 2.38 2.77
N PHE A 65 -11.77 3.65 3.09
CA PHE A 65 -12.36 4.65 2.21
C PHE A 65 -11.33 5.74 1.93
N ASN A 66 -11.06 5.99 0.66
CA ASN A 66 -10.19 7.08 0.24
C ASN A 66 -10.81 8.44 0.56
N ASN A 67 -10.02 9.50 0.43
CA ASN A 67 -10.48 10.87 0.68
C ASN A 67 -11.57 11.35 -0.31
N ASP A 68 -11.77 10.67 -1.44
CA ASP A 68 -12.88 10.90 -2.38
C ASP A 68 -14.15 10.09 -2.04
N GLY A 69 -14.10 9.26 -0.99
CA GLY A 69 -15.17 8.37 -0.56
C GLY A 69 -15.22 7.01 -1.25
N SER A 70 -14.38 6.75 -2.22
CA SER A 70 -14.29 5.43 -2.87
C SER A 70 -13.76 4.38 -1.88
N GLU A 71 -14.29 3.15 -1.93
CA GLU A 71 -13.82 2.06 -1.08
C GLU A 71 -12.68 1.30 -1.77
N ALA A 72 -11.52 1.27 -1.15
CA ALA A 72 -10.38 0.49 -1.63
C ALA A 72 -10.45 -0.95 -1.12
N ARG A 73 -9.96 -1.90 -1.94
CA ARG A 73 -10.04 -3.32 -1.62
C ARG A 73 -9.10 -3.72 -0.47
N MET A 74 -7.93 -3.10 -0.37
CA MET A 74 -6.91 -3.33 0.66
C MET A 74 -5.84 -2.23 0.58
N CYS A 75 -5.18 -1.97 1.70
CA CYS A 75 -3.98 -1.15 1.77
C CYS A 75 -3.00 -1.77 2.78
N GLY A 76 -1.81 -2.13 2.31
CA GLY A 76 -0.80 -2.75 3.17
C GLY A 76 -0.28 -1.82 4.28
N ASN A 77 -0.19 -0.50 4.00
CA ASN A 77 0.17 0.50 5.01
C ASN A 77 -0.90 0.57 6.12
N ALA A 78 -2.18 0.60 5.73
CA ALA A 78 -3.30 0.59 6.68
C ALA A 78 -3.35 -0.73 7.48
N SER A 79 -3.08 -1.87 6.85
CA SER A 79 -3.05 -3.17 7.53
C SER A 79 -1.99 -3.20 8.65
N ARG A 80 -0.79 -2.65 8.41
CA ARG A 80 0.25 -2.55 9.45
C ARG A 80 -0.22 -1.69 10.64
N CYS A 81 -0.84 -0.54 10.34
CA CYS A 81 -1.39 0.34 11.37
C CYS A 81 -2.51 -0.35 12.18
N ILE A 82 -3.36 -1.17 11.53
CA ILE A 82 -4.38 -1.97 12.22
C ILE A 82 -3.73 -2.95 13.18
N GLY A 83 -2.70 -3.71 12.74
CA GLY A 83 -2.00 -4.64 13.61
C GLY A 83 -1.47 -3.97 14.87
N LYS A 84 -0.77 -2.84 14.70
CA LYS A 84 -0.30 -2.04 15.84
C LYS A 84 -1.46 -1.51 16.69
N TYR A 85 -2.51 -0.98 16.08
CA TYR A 85 -3.67 -0.46 16.80
C TYR A 85 -4.31 -1.52 17.68
N LEU A 86 -4.53 -2.71 17.16
CA LEU A 86 -5.20 -3.80 17.87
C LEU A 86 -4.41 -4.25 19.09
N HIS A 87 -3.11 -4.49 18.93
CA HIS A 87 -2.24 -4.94 20.03
C HIS A 87 -2.03 -3.85 21.08
N ASP A 88 -1.61 -2.66 20.64
CA ASP A 88 -1.22 -1.58 21.56
C ASP A 88 -2.41 -0.99 22.35
N ASN A 89 -3.65 -1.22 21.89
CA ASN A 89 -4.88 -0.87 22.63
C ASN A 89 -5.50 -2.06 23.37
N GLY A 90 -4.82 -3.21 23.48
CA GLY A 90 -5.27 -4.36 24.24
C GLY A 90 -6.54 -5.05 23.67
N LEU A 91 -6.77 -4.94 22.36
CA LEU A 91 -7.87 -5.64 21.69
C LEU A 91 -7.49 -7.08 21.33
N THR A 92 -6.20 -7.39 21.32
CA THR A 92 -5.65 -8.75 21.17
C THR A 92 -4.24 -8.81 21.75
N ASP A 93 -3.88 -9.97 22.30
CA ASP A 93 -2.52 -10.31 22.71
C ASP A 93 -1.80 -11.17 21.64
N SER A 94 -2.51 -11.55 20.55
CA SER A 94 -1.94 -12.35 19.47
C SER A 94 -0.94 -11.53 18.67
N LEU A 95 0.21 -12.12 18.39
CA LEU A 95 1.21 -11.56 17.48
C LEU A 95 0.96 -11.95 16.02
N ASP A 96 0.05 -12.89 15.77
CA ASP A 96 -0.43 -13.27 14.46
C ASP A 96 -1.91 -12.94 14.35
N ILE A 97 -2.27 -12.05 13.43
CA ILE A 97 -3.64 -11.56 13.25
C ILE A 97 -4.11 -11.85 11.83
N ARG A 98 -5.26 -12.49 11.72
CA ARG A 98 -5.96 -12.66 10.44
C ARG A 98 -6.92 -11.47 10.25
N LEU A 99 -6.70 -10.71 9.19
CA LEU A 99 -7.47 -9.52 8.86
C LEU A 99 -8.29 -9.73 7.59
N ALA A 100 -9.61 -9.76 7.70
CA ALA A 100 -10.51 -9.83 6.55
C ALA A 100 -10.52 -8.50 5.79
N THR A 101 -10.29 -8.56 4.48
CA THR A 101 -10.32 -7.41 3.56
C THR A 101 -11.12 -7.75 2.30
N LEU A 102 -11.44 -6.77 1.47
CA LEU A 102 -12.07 -7.02 0.16
C LEU A 102 -11.14 -7.74 -0.84
N SER A 103 -9.83 -7.87 -0.51
CA SER A 103 -8.86 -8.66 -1.28
C SER A 103 -8.53 -10.01 -0.62
N GLY A 104 -9.44 -10.52 0.22
CA GLY A 104 -9.25 -11.76 0.98
C GLY A 104 -8.64 -11.53 2.37
N ILE A 105 -8.36 -12.61 3.07
CA ILE A 105 -7.76 -12.58 4.39
C ILE A 105 -6.26 -12.28 4.25
N LYS A 106 -5.77 -11.30 5.01
CA LYS A 106 -4.35 -10.98 5.15
C LYS A 106 -3.86 -11.43 6.51
N VAL A 107 -2.67 -12.01 6.55
CA VAL A 107 -2.01 -12.37 7.80
C VAL A 107 -1.01 -11.28 8.15
N LEU A 108 -1.11 -10.79 9.39
CA LEU A 108 -0.22 -9.79 9.95
C LEU A 108 0.61 -10.47 11.03
N HIS A 109 1.94 -10.34 10.95
CA HIS A 109 2.87 -10.80 12.00
C HIS A 109 3.44 -9.58 12.70
N LEU A 110 3.18 -9.45 14.01
CA LEU A 110 3.60 -8.31 14.82
C LEU A 110 4.96 -8.59 15.46
N SER A 111 5.85 -7.61 15.41
CA SER A 111 7.13 -7.61 16.13
C SER A 111 7.12 -6.52 17.18
N LEU A 112 7.36 -6.90 18.42
CA LEU A 112 7.35 -5.98 19.56
C LEU A 112 8.71 -5.37 19.81
N GLY A 113 8.72 -4.10 20.17
CA GLY A 113 9.87 -3.39 20.72
C GLY A 113 10.12 -3.76 22.20
N ALA A 114 11.19 -3.20 22.76
CA ALA A 114 11.57 -3.43 24.16
C ALA A 114 10.54 -2.91 25.18
N ASP A 115 9.67 -1.99 24.76
CA ASP A 115 8.57 -1.43 25.56
C ASP A 115 7.28 -2.27 25.51
N GLY A 116 7.30 -3.38 24.78
CA GLY A 116 6.14 -4.26 24.59
C GLY A 116 5.10 -3.73 23.60
N LEU A 117 5.36 -2.61 22.93
CA LEU A 117 4.51 -2.09 21.86
C LEU A 117 4.98 -2.61 20.50
N VAL A 118 4.07 -2.63 19.53
CA VAL A 118 4.39 -3.06 18.17
C VAL A 118 5.36 -2.07 17.52
N GLU A 119 6.53 -2.54 17.14
CA GLU A 119 7.56 -1.78 16.43
C GLU A 119 7.43 -1.95 14.92
N GLN A 120 7.25 -3.20 14.46
CA GLN A 120 7.09 -3.51 13.05
C GLN A 120 5.94 -4.50 12.83
N VAL A 121 5.37 -4.46 11.63
CA VAL A 121 4.36 -5.41 11.18
C VAL A 121 4.74 -5.95 9.82
N THR A 122 4.75 -7.28 9.70
CA THR A 122 4.89 -7.98 8.43
C THR A 122 3.51 -8.38 7.92
N VAL A 123 3.21 -8.01 6.69
CA VAL A 123 1.96 -8.35 6.00
C VAL A 123 2.25 -9.38 4.90
N ASP A 124 1.55 -10.50 4.90
CA ASP A 124 1.52 -11.42 3.77
C ASP A 124 0.70 -10.78 2.64
N MET A 125 1.39 -10.38 1.57
CA MET A 125 0.79 -9.73 0.40
C MET A 125 0.28 -10.74 -0.63
N GLY A 126 0.59 -12.03 -0.46
CA GLY A 126 0.28 -13.12 -1.39
C GLY A 126 1.29 -13.26 -2.53
N GLU A 127 0.98 -14.14 -3.47
CA GLU A 127 1.85 -14.39 -4.63
C GLU A 127 1.82 -13.24 -5.64
N PRO A 128 2.98 -12.81 -6.18
CA PRO A 128 3.02 -11.88 -7.29
C PRO A 128 2.58 -12.60 -8.57
N GLN A 129 1.73 -11.98 -9.35
CA GLN A 129 1.31 -12.51 -10.64
C GLN A 129 2.17 -11.88 -11.75
N LEU A 130 2.87 -12.72 -12.50
CA LEU A 130 3.82 -12.29 -13.52
C LEU A 130 3.24 -12.32 -14.93
N ALA A 131 2.04 -12.91 -15.09
CA ALA A 131 1.31 -13.00 -16.34
C ALA A 131 -0.19 -12.76 -16.09
N VAL A 132 -0.68 -11.58 -16.51
CA VAL A 132 -2.09 -11.17 -16.35
C VAL A 132 -2.58 -10.48 -17.63
N PRO A 133 -3.16 -11.24 -18.60
CA PRO A 133 -3.57 -10.69 -19.90
C PRO A 133 -4.60 -9.56 -19.83
N SER A 134 -5.41 -9.49 -18.75
CA SER A 134 -6.36 -8.39 -18.54
C SER A 134 -5.69 -7.08 -18.16
N GLN A 135 -4.49 -7.14 -17.59
CA GLN A 135 -3.73 -5.98 -17.09
C GLN A 135 -2.58 -5.57 -18.02
N LEU A 136 -2.06 -6.51 -18.82
CA LEU A 136 -0.99 -6.26 -19.78
C LEU A 136 -1.33 -6.91 -21.12
N ALA A 137 -1.51 -6.10 -22.16
CA ALA A 137 -1.82 -6.52 -23.52
C ALA A 137 -0.57 -6.98 -24.29
N SER A 138 0.15 -7.95 -23.73
CA SER A 138 1.21 -8.73 -24.37
C SER A 138 0.66 -10.12 -24.75
N PRO A 139 1.35 -10.93 -25.56
CA PRO A 139 0.83 -12.21 -26.06
C PRO A 139 0.39 -13.19 -24.95
N ASP A 140 1.09 -13.18 -23.82
CA ASP A 140 0.81 -14.04 -22.64
C ASP A 140 0.48 -13.26 -21.37
N GLY A 141 0.38 -11.92 -21.46
CA GLY A 141 0.13 -11.04 -20.32
C GLY A 141 1.35 -10.84 -19.42
N SER A 142 2.56 -11.23 -19.87
CA SER A 142 3.81 -11.07 -19.13
C SER A 142 4.77 -10.10 -19.81
N MET A 143 5.70 -9.50 -19.02
CA MET A 143 6.79 -8.70 -19.55
C MET A 143 7.94 -8.63 -18.55
N ARG A 144 9.13 -9.05 -19.00
CA ARG A 144 10.37 -8.91 -18.25
C ARG A 144 11.38 -8.13 -19.10
N GLU A 145 11.82 -6.98 -18.61
CA GLU A 145 12.71 -6.05 -19.32
C GLU A 145 12.24 -5.76 -20.77
N GLY A 146 10.93 -5.64 -20.91
CA GLY A 146 10.30 -5.35 -22.19
C GLY A 146 10.10 -3.85 -22.41
N VAL A 147 9.82 -3.49 -23.66
CA VAL A 147 9.67 -2.10 -24.07
C VAL A 147 8.21 -1.69 -24.09
N VAL A 148 7.89 -0.63 -23.35
CA VAL A 148 6.60 0.06 -23.41
C VAL A 148 6.78 1.41 -24.09
N ALA A 149 5.96 1.71 -25.09
CA ALA A 149 5.85 3.04 -25.68
C ALA A 149 4.81 3.84 -24.87
N SER A 150 5.24 4.98 -24.35
CA SER A 150 4.35 5.94 -23.70
C SER A 150 3.48 6.68 -24.72
N THR A 151 2.44 7.38 -24.26
CA THR A 151 1.52 8.11 -25.14
C THR A 151 2.20 9.27 -25.90
N ASP A 152 3.34 9.77 -25.43
CA ASP A 152 4.17 10.77 -26.11
C ASP A 152 5.22 10.14 -27.06
N GLY A 153 5.18 8.82 -27.26
CA GLY A 153 6.04 8.08 -28.19
C GLY A 153 7.42 7.70 -27.65
N LYS A 154 7.75 8.04 -26.40
CA LYS A 154 9.00 7.60 -25.79
C LYS A 154 8.94 6.13 -25.41
N ARG A 155 10.10 5.49 -25.38
CA ARG A 155 10.23 4.06 -25.08
C ARG A 155 10.92 3.86 -23.73
N TYR A 156 10.31 3.03 -22.89
CA TYR A 156 10.82 2.69 -21.58
C TYR A 156 10.96 1.17 -21.45
N VAL A 157 12.06 0.73 -20.86
CA VAL A 157 12.31 -0.68 -20.58
C VAL A 157 11.94 -0.96 -19.14
N GLY A 158 11.06 -1.95 -18.92
CA GLY A 158 10.63 -2.29 -17.58
C GLY A 158 10.08 -3.70 -17.47
N THR A 159 9.70 -4.06 -16.26
CA THR A 159 9.16 -5.37 -15.88
C THR A 159 7.78 -5.22 -15.30
N PHE A 160 6.83 -5.98 -15.82
CA PHE A 160 5.47 -6.03 -15.30
C PHE A 160 5.38 -6.99 -14.11
N VAL A 161 4.71 -6.54 -13.04
CA VAL A 161 4.34 -7.36 -11.89
C VAL A 161 2.96 -6.94 -11.42
N SER A 162 2.06 -7.89 -11.20
CA SER A 162 0.78 -7.62 -10.54
C SER A 162 0.80 -8.10 -9.09
N MET A 163 0.45 -7.21 -8.18
CA MET A 163 0.17 -7.51 -6.77
C MET A 163 -1.35 -7.49 -6.49
N GLY A 164 -2.15 -7.92 -7.51
CA GLY A 164 -3.60 -7.74 -7.57
C GLY A 164 -4.01 -6.44 -8.28
N ASN A 165 -3.11 -5.50 -8.40
CA ASN A 165 -3.14 -4.31 -9.24
C ASN A 165 -1.86 -4.24 -10.10
N PRO A 166 -1.92 -3.68 -11.32
CA PRO A 166 -0.80 -3.67 -12.26
C PRO A 166 0.30 -2.68 -11.85
N HIS A 167 1.56 -3.12 -11.95
CA HIS A 167 2.76 -2.33 -11.75
C HIS A 167 3.73 -2.52 -12.92
N PHE A 168 4.34 -1.44 -13.35
CA PHE A 168 5.41 -1.45 -14.36
C PHE A 168 6.65 -0.78 -13.78
N VAL A 169 7.66 -1.60 -13.51
CA VAL A 169 8.88 -1.21 -12.81
C VAL A 169 10.00 -0.92 -13.83
N ILE A 170 10.51 0.30 -13.80
CA ILE A 170 11.56 0.82 -14.66
C ILE A 170 12.81 1.08 -13.81
N PHE A 171 13.90 0.36 -14.07
CA PHE A 171 15.17 0.64 -13.40
C PHE A 171 15.95 1.74 -14.12
N THR A 172 16.50 2.66 -13.34
CA THR A 172 17.29 3.83 -13.78
C THR A 172 18.48 4.04 -12.86
N ASP A 173 19.48 4.79 -13.32
CA ASP A 173 20.65 5.15 -12.51
C ASP A 173 20.48 6.51 -11.80
N ASP A 174 19.35 7.20 -12.01
CA ASP A 174 19.07 8.53 -11.45
C ASP A 174 17.56 8.71 -11.25
N VAL A 175 17.04 8.09 -10.19
CA VAL A 175 15.60 8.12 -9.89
C VAL A 175 15.12 9.48 -9.36
N GLU A 176 16.01 10.25 -8.73
CA GLU A 176 15.64 11.53 -8.11
C GLU A 176 15.32 12.60 -9.16
N ASN A 177 15.99 12.55 -10.32
CA ASN A 177 15.79 13.52 -11.39
C ASN A 177 14.70 13.13 -12.41
N ILE A 178 13.96 12.05 -12.15
CA ILE A 178 12.80 11.71 -12.99
C ILE A 178 11.65 12.68 -12.72
N ASP A 179 11.21 13.37 -13.77
CA ASP A 179 10.02 14.22 -13.77
C ASP A 179 8.75 13.35 -13.85
N LEU A 180 8.32 12.85 -12.69
CA LEU A 180 7.16 11.94 -12.59
C LEU A 180 5.86 12.60 -13.03
N GLU A 181 5.67 13.90 -12.79
CA GLU A 181 4.45 14.61 -13.21
C GLU A 181 4.32 14.63 -14.73
N LYS A 182 5.45 14.66 -15.43
CA LYS A 182 5.49 14.65 -16.88
C LYS A 182 5.42 13.23 -17.46
N VAL A 183 6.17 12.28 -16.92
CA VAL A 183 6.29 10.93 -17.51
C VAL A 183 5.21 9.98 -17.03
N GLY A 184 4.79 10.08 -15.77
CA GLY A 184 3.82 9.19 -15.13
C GLY A 184 2.52 9.05 -15.92
N PRO A 185 1.80 10.15 -16.24
CA PRO A 185 0.57 10.08 -17.03
C PRO A 185 0.76 9.43 -18.40
N THR A 186 1.91 9.68 -19.06
CA THR A 186 2.16 9.15 -20.40
C THR A 186 2.35 7.63 -20.40
N LEU A 187 2.82 7.06 -19.31
CA LEU A 187 2.98 5.61 -19.12
C LEU A 187 1.73 4.98 -18.52
N GLU A 188 1.08 5.61 -17.53
CA GLU A 188 -0.18 5.12 -16.93
C GLU A 188 -1.21 4.76 -18.01
N PHE A 189 -1.33 5.60 -19.04
CA PHE A 189 -2.30 5.46 -20.14
C PHE A 189 -1.70 4.81 -21.39
N ALA A 190 -0.53 4.19 -21.30
CA ALA A 190 0.04 3.47 -22.44
C ALA A 190 -0.88 2.34 -22.90
N SER A 191 -1.00 2.14 -24.21
CA SER A 191 -1.95 1.19 -24.82
C SER A 191 -1.75 -0.27 -24.39
N LEU A 192 -0.55 -0.61 -23.88
CA LEU A 192 -0.25 -1.93 -23.33
C LEU A 192 -0.91 -2.19 -21.96
N PHE A 193 -1.45 -1.18 -21.29
CA PHE A 193 -2.09 -1.31 -19.99
C PHE A 193 -3.60 -1.04 -20.07
N PRO A 194 -4.44 -2.06 -20.40
CA PRO A 194 -5.89 -1.88 -20.58
C PRO A 194 -6.60 -1.30 -19.35
N GLU A 195 -6.14 -1.65 -18.15
CA GLU A 195 -6.67 -1.15 -16.87
C GLU A 195 -5.88 0.04 -16.32
N ARG A 196 -5.02 0.68 -17.13
CA ARG A 196 -3.97 1.61 -16.68
C ARG A 196 -2.98 0.91 -15.73
N CYS A 197 -1.90 1.56 -15.35
CA CYS A 197 -0.83 0.93 -14.57
C CYS A 197 -0.21 1.90 -13.57
N ASN A 198 0.21 1.39 -12.40
CA ASN A 198 1.13 2.10 -11.53
C ASN A 198 2.52 2.04 -12.14
N ILE A 199 3.25 3.13 -12.09
CA ILE A 199 4.57 3.27 -12.73
C ILE A 199 5.61 3.53 -11.65
N GLU A 200 6.53 2.60 -11.47
CA GLU A 200 7.62 2.72 -10.53
C GLU A 200 8.93 3.00 -11.27
N PHE A 201 9.63 4.05 -10.86
CA PHE A 201 11.04 4.26 -11.20
C PHE A 201 11.89 3.86 -10.01
N ALA A 202 12.88 2.99 -10.24
CA ALA A 202 13.67 2.39 -9.19
C ALA A 202 15.17 2.46 -9.51
N GLU A 203 15.97 2.72 -8.49
CA GLU A 203 17.43 2.75 -8.56
C GLU A 203 18.00 1.81 -7.51
N VAL A 204 18.89 0.91 -7.92
CA VAL A 204 19.64 0.07 -6.98
C VAL A 204 20.83 0.87 -6.46
N LYS A 205 20.83 1.13 -5.15
CA LYS A 205 21.88 1.92 -4.50
C LYS A 205 23.13 1.08 -4.21
N PRO A 206 24.31 1.70 -4.05
CA PRO A 206 25.56 1.00 -3.78
C PRO A 206 25.57 0.15 -2.51
N ASP A 207 24.78 0.52 -1.50
CA ASP A 207 24.59 -0.23 -0.24
C ASP A 207 23.69 -1.45 -0.41
N GLY A 208 23.08 -1.58 -1.58
CA GLY A 208 22.17 -2.65 -1.94
C GLY A 208 20.71 -2.39 -1.62
N GLY A 209 20.32 -1.23 -1.09
CA GLY A 209 18.95 -0.79 -1.03
C GLY A 209 18.39 -0.46 -2.42
N ILE A 210 17.08 -0.35 -2.51
CA ILE A 210 16.38 0.11 -3.73
C ILE A 210 15.69 1.43 -3.37
N ARG A 211 16.03 2.50 -4.07
CA ARG A 211 15.29 3.76 -4.01
C ARG A 211 14.19 3.72 -5.07
N MET A 212 12.95 3.99 -4.69
CA MET A 212 11.79 3.95 -5.57
C MET A 212 10.97 5.25 -5.47
N ARG A 213 10.52 5.73 -6.62
CA ARG A 213 9.50 6.78 -6.73
C ARG A 213 8.37 6.27 -7.61
N VAL A 214 7.13 6.64 -7.31
CA VAL A 214 5.93 6.06 -7.94
C VAL A 214 4.98 7.12 -8.46
N TRP A 215 4.40 6.83 -9.61
CA TRP A 215 3.18 7.43 -10.11
C TRP A 215 2.07 6.39 -9.97
N GLU A 216 1.18 6.58 -9.00
CA GLU A 216 0.07 5.65 -8.77
C GLU A 216 -1.09 5.90 -9.72
N ARG A 217 -1.64 4.83 -10.24
CA ARG A 217 -2.81 4.81 -11.10
C ARG A 217 -3.99 5.57 -10.47
N GLY A 218 -4.36 6.69 -11.08
CA GLY A 218 -5.48 7.53 -10.66
C GLY A 218 -5.21 8.46 -9.47
N SER A 219 -4.03 8.36 -8.84
CA SER A 219 -3.67 9.19 -7.67
C SER A 219 -2.47 10.11 -7.94
N GLY A 220 -1.64 9.78 -8.94
CA GLY A 220 -0.44 10.55 -9.25
C GLY A 220 0.73 10.23 -8.31
N ILE A 221 1.55 11.22 -8.01
CA ILE A 221 2.69 11.03 -7.09
C ILE A 221 2.18 10.82 -5.67
N THR A 222 2.62 9.74 -5.03
CA THR A 222 2.35 9.43 -3.62
C THR A 222 3.65 9.20 -2.87
N LEU A 223 3.60 9.39 -1.55
CA LEU A 223 4.79 9.22 -0.69
C LEU A 223 5.17 7.75 -0.48
N ALA A 224 4.20 6.83 -0.59
CA ALA A 224 4.41 5.41 -0.37
C ALA A 224 3.33 4.56 -1.04
N CYS A 225 3.77 3.59 -1.84
CA CYS A 225 2.93 2.55 -2.44
C CYS A 225 3.44 1.17 -2.00
N GLY A 226 2.71 0.50 -1.10
CA GLY A 226 3.13 -0.81 -0.57
C GLY A 226 3.19 -1.90 -1.64
N THR A 227 2.17 -1.98 -2.53
CA THR A 227 2.16 -2.92 -3.66
C THR A 227 3.24 -2.58 -4.69
N GLY A 228 3.52 -1.28 -4.90
CA GLY A 228 4.61 -0.82 -5.76
C GLY A 228 5.99 -1.23 -5.22
N ALA A 229 6.21 -1.13 -3.90
CA ALA A 229 7.43 -1.61 -3.26
C ALA A 229 7.60 -3.13 -3.43
N CYS A 230 6.51 -3.91 -3.24
CA CYS A 230 6.50 -5.34 -3.48
C CYS A 230 6.84 -5.68 -4.94
N ALA A 231 6.17 -5.03 -5.90
CA ALA A 231 6.42 -5.22 -7.33
C ALA A 231 7.87 -4.86 -7.72
N THR A 232 8.40 -3.78 -7.14
CA THR A 232 9.79 -3.34 -7.37
C THR A 232 10.81 -4.36 -6.88
N ALA A 233 10.64 -4.92 -5.67
CA ALA A 233 11.53 -5.94 -5.14
C ALA A 233 11.45 -7.25 -5.95
N VAL A 234 10.23 -7.66 -6.36
CA VAL A 234 10.02 -8.81 -7.24
C VAL A 234 10.70 -8.59 -8.59
N ALA A 235 10.49 -7.44 -9.24
CA ALA A 235 11.13 -7.10 -10.51
C ALA A 235 12.67 -7.08 -10.40
N ALA A 236 13.21 -6.54 -9.30
CA ALA A 236 14.65 -6.54 -9.03
C ALA A 236 15.22 -7.96 -8.91
N SER A 237 14.51 -8.85 -8.25
CA SER A 237 14.88 -10.25 -8.12
C SER A 237 14.81 -10.99 -9.45
N LEU A 238 13.71 -10.85 -10.20
CA LEU A 238 13.51 -11.46 -11.51
C LEU A 238 14.59 -11.05 -12.52
N THR A 239 15.08 -9.82 -12.43
CA THR A 239 16.10 -9.28 -13.36
C THR A 239 17.52 -9.43 -12.84
N GLY A 240 17.72 -10.14 -11.72
CA GLY A 240 19.04 -10.41 -11.14
C GLY A 240 19.73 -9.20 -10.52
N ARG A 241 19.02 -8.10 -10.34
CA ARG A 241 19.56 -6.86 -9.74
C ARG A 241 19.71 -6.98 -8.23
N ARG A 242 18.78 -7.68 -7.58
CA ARG A 242 18.78 -7.88 -6.13
C ARG A 242 18.35 -9.31 -5.76
N PRO A 243 18.70 -9.79 -4.55
CA PRO A 243 18.15 -11.04 -4.04
C PRO A 243 16.64 -10.88 -3.73
N ARG A 244 15.98 -11.98 -3.38
CA ARG A 244 14.55 -12.02 -3.04
C ARG A 244 14.17 -11.21 -1.80
N LYS A 245 15.12 -10.77 -1.01
CA LYS A 245 14.93 -9.87 0.13
C LYS A 245 15.66 -8.56 -0.10
N SER A 246 14.94 -7.45 -0.03
CA SER A 246 15.49 -6.11 -0.28
C SER A 246 14.78 -5.06 0.57
N VAL A 247 15.49 -4.00 0.91
CA VAL A 247 14.90 -2.78 1.47
C VAL A 247 14.54 -1.87 0.30
N VAL A 248 13.30 -1.38 0.29
CA VAL A 248 12.79 -0.41 -0.70
C VAL A 248 12.50 0.89 0.03
N ALA A 249 13.28 1.92 -0.30
CA ALA A 249 13.13 3.27 0.23
C ALA A 249 12.25 4.12 -0.71
N MET A 250 11.18 4.70 -0.18
CA MET A 250 10.25 5.61 -0.84
C MET A 250 10.32 6.99 -0.19
N ASP A 251 9.63 7.98 -0.73
CA ASP A 251 9.61 9.34 -0.15
C ASP A 251 9.05 9.36 1.28
N GLY A 252 8.11 8.49 1.59
CA GLY A 252 7.47 8.40 2.91
C GLY A 252 8.12 7.43 3.90
N GLY A 253 9.13 6.66 3.50
CA GLY A 253 9.83 5.71 4.37
C GLY A 253 10.25 4.42 3.69
N GLU A 254 10.79 3.52 4.48
CA GLU A 254 11.37 2.25 4.02
C GLU A 254 10.49 1.06 4.37
N LEU A 255 10.51 0.07 3.48
CA LEU A 255 9.88 -1.23 3.67
C LEU A 255 10.90 -2.34 3.35
N THR A 256 10.94 -3.37 4.17
CA THR A 256 11.63 -4.61 3.83
C THR A 256 10.67 -5.53 3.11
N ILE A 257 11.02 -5.92 1.89
CA ILE A 257 10.24 -6.82 1.05
C ILE A 257 11.00 -8.14 0.91
N GLU A 258 10.31 -9.24 1.14
CA GLU A 258 10.85 -10.59 1.00
C GLU A 258 9.92 -11.44 0.14
N TRP A 259 10.38 -11.85 -1.03
CA TRP A 259 9.69 -12.82 -1.88
C TRP A 259 10.19 -14.23 -1.55
N ARG A 260 9.48 -14.94 -0.68
CA ARG A 260 9.87 -16.23 -0.16
C ARG A 260 9.82 -17.32 -1.23
N GLU A 261 10.74 -18.28 -1.14
CA GLU A 261 10.78 -19.43 -2.05
C GLU A 261 9.84 -20.55 -1.59
N GLU A 262 9.63 -20.65 -0.27
CA GLU A 262 8.90 -21.74 0.35
C GLU A 262 7.42 -21.76 -0.03
N ASP A 263 6.81 -20.61 -0.17
CA ASP A 263 5.38 -20.45 -0.46
C ASP A 263 5.10 -19.58 -1.69
N GLY A 264 6.13 -18.93 -2.25
CA GLY A 264 6.00 -18.00 -3.37
C GLY A 264 5.39 -16.65 -3.00
N HIS A 265 5.08 -16.39 -1.72
CA HIS A 265 4.45 -15.15 -1.28
C HIS A 265 5.46 -14.01 -1.10
N VAL A 266 4.95 -12.81 -1.25
CA VAL A 266 5.67 -11.56 -0.93
C VAL A 266 5.27 -11.10 0.45
N TYR A 267 6.25 -10.94 1.32
CA TYR A 267 6.08 -10.41 2.67
C TYR A 267 6.61 -8.98 2.73
N MET A 268 5.78 -8.09 3.25
CA MET A 268 6.09 -6.67 3.38
C MET A 268 6.17 -6.28 4.85
N THR A 269 7.36 -5.95 5.32
CA THR A 269 7.63 -5.54 6.71
C THR A 269 7.92 -4.06 6.76
N GLY A 270 7.30 -3.37 7.71
CA GLY A 270 7.58 -1.96 7.95
C GLY A 270 6.93 -1.42 9.22
N PRO A 271 7.25 -0.19 9.58
CA PRO A 271 6.71 0.46 10.76
C PRO A 271 5.23 0.84 10.58
N ALA A 272 4.59 1.04 11.71
CA ALA A 272 3.30 1.70 11.84
C ALA A 272 3.42 2.73 12.95
N THR A 273 3.00 3.96 12.68
CA THR A 273 3.19 5.08 13.62
C THR A 273 1.85 5.67 14.02
N LYS A 274 1.57 5.69 15.32
CA LYS A 274 0.47 6.47 15.89
C LYS A 274 0.91 7.92 15.99
N VAL A 275 0.07 8.83 15.48
CA VAL A 275 0.33 10.27 15.52
C VAL A 275 -0.37 10.90 16.72
N PHE A 276 -1.70 10.71 16.81
CA PHE A 276 -2.50 11.17 17.93
C PHE A 276 -3.85 10.45 18.01
N ASP A 277 -4.48 10.52 19.18
CA ASP A 277 -5.89 10.17 19.37
C ASP A 277 -6.73 11.45 19.41
N GLY A 278 -7.97 11.37 18.91
CA GLY A 278 -8.89 12.49 18.86
C GLY A 278 -10.34 12.08 19.03
N ARG A 279 -11.19 13.12 19.13
CA ARG A 279 -12.65 12.97 19.21
C ARG A 279 -13.31 13.90 18.22
N ILE A 280 -14.31 13.41 17.52
CA ILE A 280 -15.14 14.20 16.62
C ILE A 280 -16.61 13.98 16.93
N THR A 281 -17.40 15.06 16.90
CA THR A 281 -18.85 14.97 17.09
C THR A 281 -19.54 14.95 15.73
N ILE A 282 -20.37 13.94 15.50
CA ILE A 282 -21.21 13.81 14.30
C ILE A 282 -22.69 14.04 14.65
N GLU A 283 -23.47 14.48 13.67
CA GLU A 283 -24.93 14.54 13.74
C GLU A 283 -25.49 13.38 12.88
N GLU A 284 -26.21 12.45 13.53
CA GLU A 284 -26.95 11.35 12.87
C GLU A 284 -28.44 11.62 12.84
#